data_bf6d262d162664d32ac7a4eb51869646
#
_entry.id   bf6d262d162664d32ac7a4eb51869646
#
_cell.length_a   1.000
_cell.length_b   1.000
_cell.length_c   1.000
_cell.angle_alpha   90.00
_cell.angle_beta   90.00
_cell.angle_gamma   90.00
#
_symmetry.space_group_name_H-M   'P 1'
#
loop_
_entity.id
_entity.type
_entity.pdbx_description
1 polymer ?
#
loop_
_entity_poly.entity_id
_entity_poly.type
_entity_poly.pdbx_seq_one_letter_code
_entity_poly.pdbx_strand_id
1 'polypeptide(L)'
;MPVVAIATLMVLMLQAVSAKGAALALVLAVDVSASVTADSYLLQHDGIARAFVSPRLAEALSATPGGIEVLVLEWSDPDKIAVTVDWTRISDAPTAGGFAAAVRATSRSSAGITAIGPALLAAAATFDRLPEPSESRMIDISGDGIANFGLPPAVARDRVVARGITINGLAIMIDEPGLADYYRTNVIGGPSAFVGVARTSEDFAGAMLRKLVQELADASIADTSIRPVQIQ
;
A
#
# COMPACT_ATOMS: atom_id res chain seq x y z
N MET A 1 28.22 -62.05 30.12
CA MET A 1 27.34 -61.62 29.00
C MET A 1 27.05 -60.15 29.23
N PRO A 2 27.57 -59.21 28.43
CA PRO A 2 27.25 -57.78 28.58
C PRO A 2 25.99 -57.43 27.75
N VAL A 3 25.05 -56.74 28.40
CA VAL A 3 23.82 -56.21 27.81
C VAL A 3 24.21 -54.87 27.13
N VAL A 4 24.09 -54.84 25.80
CA VAL A 4 24.30 -53.61 25.02
C VAL A 4 22.98 -52.83 25.03
N ALA A 5 22.96 -51.71 25.70
CA ALA A 5 21.83 -50.76 25.66
C ALA A 5 21.95 -49.91 24.38
N ILE A 6 21.03 -50.10 23.43
CA ILE A 6 20.90 -49.25 22.23
C ILE A 6 20.10 -48.02 22.64
N ALA A 7 20.78 -46.90 22.78
CA ALA A 7 20.13 -45.59 22.92
C ALA A 7 19.67 -45.08 21.55
N THR A 8 18.39 -45.14 21.28
CA THR A 8 17.79 -44.57 20.06
C THR A 8 17.69 -43.05 20.23
N LEU A 9 18.59 -42.29 19.55
CA LEU A 9 18.57 -40.85 19.49
C LEU A 9 17.48 -40.41 18.52
N MET A 10 16.35 -39.96 19.03
CA MET A 10 15.24 -39.41 18.26
C MET A 10 15.60 -37.96 17.94
N VAL A 11 16.10 -37.71 16.72
CA VAL A 11 16.34 -36.34 16.21
C VAL A 11 14.98 -35.77 15.82
N LEU A 12 14.44 -34.89 16.67
CA LEU A 12 13.31 -34.04 16.31
C LEU A 12 13.80 -33.03 15.24
N MET A 13 13.49 -33.30 13.99
CA MET A 13 13.60 -32.30 12.92
C MET A 13 12.51 -31.24 13.18
N LEU A 14 12.88 -30.13 13.84
CA LEU A 14 12.09 -28.92 13.85
C LEU A 14 12.07 -28.38 12.43
N GLN A 15 11.04 -28.70 11.67
CA GLN A 15 10.79 -28.01 10.40
C GLN A 15 10.42 -26.58 10.77
N ALA A 16 11.37 -25.66 10.55
CA ALA A 16 11.06 -24.24 10.55
C ALA A 16 10.01 -24.03 9.44
N VAL A 17 8.75 -23.85 9.84
CA VAL A 17 7.73 -23.32 8.94
C VAL A 17 8.22 -21.92 8.59
N SER A 18 8.82 -21.79 7.40
CA SER A 18 9.17 -20.48 6.87
C SER A 18 7.87 -19.68 6.79
N ALA A 19 7.72 -18.68 7.63
CA ALA A 19 6.59 -17.79 7.56
C ALA A 19 6.54 -17.23 6.14
N LYS A 20 5.45 -17.48 5.42
CA LYS A 20 5.29 -16.95 4.07
C LYS A 20 5.31 -15.43 4.19
N GLY A 21 6.17 -14.77 3.43
CA GLY A 21 6.20 -13.30 3.35
C GLY A 21 4.83 -12.71 2.97
N ALA A 22 4.67 -11.41 3.07
CA ALA A 22 3.46 -10.76 2.59
C ALA A 22 3.32 -10.93 1.08
N ALA A 23 2.12 -11.17 0.59
CA ALA A 23 1.86 -11.15 -0.85
C ALA A 23 2.07 -9.73 -1.43
N LEU A 24 1.74 -8.71 -0.64
CA LEU A 24 1.85 -7.31 -1.03
C LEU A 24 2.36 -6.47 0.15
N ALA A 25 3.33 -5.60 -0.11
CA ALA A 25 3.63 -4.45 0.73
C ALA A 25 3.10 -3.19 0.05
N LEU A 26 2.19 -2.49 0.73
CA LEU A 26 1.44 -1.35 0.21
C LEU A 26 1.71 -0.10 1.05
N VAL A 27 2.14 0.98 0.40
CA VAL A 27 2.20 2.31 0.99
C VAL A 27 1.02 3.13 0.51
N LEU A 28 0.15 3.55 1.42
CA LEU A 28 -0.90 4.54 1.16
C LEU A 28 -0.30 5.93 1.38
N ALA A 29 0.01 6.64 0.30
CA ALA A 29 0.55 7.99 0.33
C ALA A 29 -0.59 9.01 0.14
N VAL A 30 -1.02 9.63 1.23
CA VAL A 30 -2.22 10.48 1.29
C VAL A 30 -1.83 11.96 1.23
N ASP A 31 -2.41 12.69 0.29
CA ASP A 31 -2.27 14.13 0.17
C ASP A 31 -2.93 14.86 1.34
N VAL A 32 -2.15 15.71 2.00
CA VAL A 32 -2.63 16.62 3.04
C VAL A 32 -2.22 18.07 2.73
N SER A 33 -2.01 18.41 1.44
CA SER A 33 -1.70 19.76 0.97
C SER A 33 -2.84 20.74 1.27
N ALA A 34 -2.59 22.03 1.06
CA ALA A 34 -3.51 23.10 1.49
C ALA A 34 -4.89 23.07 0.80
N SER A 35 -5.01 22.45 -0.38
CA SER A 35 -6.28 22.21 -1.07
C SER A 35 -7.21 21.25 -0.33
N VAL A 36 -6.63 20.30 0.42
CA VAL A 36 -7.40 19.34 1.23
C VAL A 36 -7.98 20.05 2.44
N THR A 37 -9.31 20.24 2.48
CA THR A 37 -10.00 20.84 3.64
C THR A 37 -9.96 19.89 4.85
N ALA A 38 -10.30 20.41 6.04
CA ALA A 38 -10.39 19.57 7.25
C ALA A 38 -11.44 18.47 7.09
N ASP A 39 -12.58 18.77 6.47
CA ASP A 39 -13.64 17.78 6.22
C ASP A 39 -13.19 16.73 5.19
N SER A 40 -12.51 17.14 4.11
CA SER A 40 -11.96 16.23 3.11
C SER A 40 -10.90 15.30 3.72
N TYR A 41 -10.06 15.82 4.61
CA TYR A 41 -9.10 15.02 5.38
C TYR A 41 -9.79 13.92 6.19
N LEU A 42 -10.81 14.28 6.97
CA LEU A 42 -11.56 13.31 7.78
C LEU A 42 -12.26 12.27 6.91
N LEU A 43 -12.86 12.69 5.78
CA LEU A 43 -13.51 11.78 4.84
C LEU A 43 -12.53 10.80 4.17
N GLN A 44 -11.32 11.25 3.84
CA GLN A 44 -10.28 10.38 3.29
C GLN A 44 -9.86 9.32 4.32
N HIS A 45 -9.55 9.71 5.57
CA HIS A 45 -9.12 8.79 6.61
C HIS A 45 -10.23 7.81 7.02
N ASP A 46 -11.47 8.29 7.19
CA ASP A 46 -12.59 7.40 7.43
C ASP A 46 -12.88 6.50 6.23
N GLY A 47 -12.69 6.99 5.01
CA GLY A 47 -12.82 6.21 3.78
C GLY A 47 -11.81 5.07 3.68
N ILE A 48 -10.54 5.32 3.99
CA ILE A 48 -9.50 4.28 4.10
C ILE A 48 -9.94 3.26 5.16
N ALA A 49 -10.26 3.73 6.37
CA ALA A 49 -10.64 2.86 7.47
C ALA A 49 -11.87 1.98 7.15
N ARG A 50 -12.90 2.54 6.51
CA ARG A 50 -14.07 1.77 6.04
C ARG A 50 -13.72 0.74 4.98
N ALA A 51 -12.82 1.07 4.06
CA ALA A 51 -12.38 0.13 3.03
C ALA A 51 -11.73 -1.11 3.67
N PHE A 52 -10.88 -0.92 4.70
CA PHE A 52 -10.20 -2.02 5.37
C PHE A 52 -11.13 -2.93 6.20
N VAL A 53 -12.23 -2.42 6.73
CA VAL A 53 -13.21 -3.25 7.47
C VAL A 53 -14.37 -3.73 6.59
N SER A 54 -14.33 -3.52 5.28
CA SER A 54 -15.39 -3.95 4.39
C SER A 54 -15.39 -5.48 4.18
N PRO A 55 -16.57 -6.12 4.09
CA PRO A 55 -16.65 -7.55 3.79
C PRO A 55 -15.96 -7.92 2.47
N ARG A 56 -16.00 -7.03 1.48
CA ARG A 56 -15.39 -7.25 0.16
C ARG A 56 -13.86 -7.30 0.24
N LEU A 57 -13.23 -6.44 1.06
CA LEU A 57 -11.79 -6.51 1.27
C LEU A 57 -11.41 -7.72 2.12
N ALA A 58 -12.21 -8.08 3.12
CA ALA A 58 -12.00 -9.29 3.93
C ALA A 58 -12.02 -10.57 3.06
N GLU A 59 -12.91 -10.64 2.08
CA GLU A 59 -12.94 -11.72 1.10
C GLU A 59 -11.65 -11.75 0.24
N ALA A 60 -11.23 -10.61 -0.29
CA ALA A 60 -10.00 -10.49 -1.07
C ALA A 60 -8.76 -10.86 -0.25
N LEU A 61 -8.67 -10.43 1.02
CA LEU A 61 -7.59 -10.81 1.94
C LEU A 61 -7.57 -12.31 2.21
N SER A 62 -8.72 -12.95 2.38
CA SER A 62 -8.80 -14.40 2.61
C SER A 62 -8.29 -15.22 1.42
N ALA A 63 -8.38 -14.67 0.21
CA ALA A 63 -7.83 -15.24 -1.01
C ALA A 63 -6.34 -14.88 -1.24
N THR A 64 -5.73 -14.08 -0.35
CA THR A 64 -4.35 -13.60 -0.46
C THR A 64 -3.44 -14.29 0.59
N PRO A 65 -2.80 -15.42 0.24
CA PRO A 65 -1.97 -16.15 1.19
C PRO A 65 -0.81 -15.30 1.69
N GLY A 66 -0.61 -15.29 3.01
CA GLY A 66 0.40 -14.46 3.63
C GLY A 66 -0.08 -13.04 3.98
N GLY A 67 -1.28 -12.61 3.56
CA GLY A 67 -1.80 -11.27 3.85
C GLY A 67 -0.96 -10.15 3.22
N ILE A 68 -1.11 -8.95 3.75
CA ILE A 68 -0.42 -7.75 3.26
C ILE A 68 0.26 -6.98 4.39
N GLU A 69 1.31 -6.25 4.07
CA GLU A 69 1.89 -5.20 4.90
C GLU A 69 1.40 -3.85 4.40
N VAL A 70 0.89 -3.00 5.29
CA VAL A 70 0.38 -1.68 4.91
C VAL A 70 0.99 -0.60 5.80
N LEU A 71 1.34 0.53 5.18
CA LEU A 71 1.84 1.74 5.83
C LEU A 71 1.04 2.94 5.33
N VAL A 72 0.75 3.89 6.19
CA VAL A 72 0.17 5.19 5.79
C VAL A 72 1.21 6.29 5.94
N LEU A 73 1.38 7.06 4.88
CA LEU A 73 2.26 8.21 4.80
C LEU A 73 1.45 9.42 4.34
N GLU A 74 1.46 10.50 5.11
CA GLU A 74 0.91 11.80 4.71
C GLU A 74 1.99 12.67 4.08
N TRP A 75 1.62 13.42 3.05
CA TRP A 75 2.56 14.27 2.33
C TRP A 75 1.95 15.62 1.91
N SER A 76 2.80 16.63 1.88
CA SER A 76 2.54 17.96 1.29
C SER A 76 3.85 18.56 0.74
N ASP A 77 4.56 19.41 1.49
CA ASP A 77 5.89 19.94 1.12
C ASP A 77 6.95 18.84 1.12
N PRO A 78 8.08 19.00 0.43
CA PRO A 78 9.15 18.01 0.40
C PRO A 78 9.74 17.64 1.77
N ASP A 79 9.68 18.53 2.74
CA ASP A 79 10.13 18.36 4.13
C ASP A 79 8.99 18.06 5.12
N LYS A 80 7.75 17.97 4.61
CA LYS A 80 6.55 17.67 5.40
C LYS A 80 5.92 16.36 4.91
N ILE A 81 6.65 15.29 5.11
CA ILE A 81 6.24 13.93 4.78
C ILE A 81 6.38 13.10 6.05
N ALA A 82 5.28 12.52 6.52
CA ALA A 82 5.22 11.81 7.80
C ALA A 82 4.58 10.43 7.65
N VAL A 83 5.20 9.41 8.22
CA VAL A 83 4.54 8.12 8.45
C VAL A 83 3.59 8.28 9.62
N THR A 84 2.29 8.12 9.37
CA THR A 84 1.23 8.28 10.38
C THR A 84 0.73 6.95 10.92
N VAL A 85 0.80 5.88 10.13
CA VAL A 85 0.64 4.49 10.58
C VAL A 85 1.80 3.67 10.00
N ASP A 86 2.62 3.10 10.87
CA ASP A 86 3.80 2.32 10.45
C ASP A 86 3.37 0.93 9.93
N TRP A 87 4.32 0.20 9.32
CA TRP A 87 4.08 -1.10 8.74
C TRP A 87 3.25 -1.99 9.65
N THR A 88 2.11 -2.40 9.15
CA THR A 88 1.12 -3.20 9.88
C THR A 88 0.72 -4.39 9.04
N ARG A 89 0.90 -5.60 9.59
CA ARG A 89 0.45 -6.84 8.95
C ARG A 89 -1.06 -6.97 9.04
N ILE A 90 -1.70 -7.19 7.89
CA ILE A 90 -3.14 -7.40 7.79
C ILE A 90 -3.38 -8.74 7.09
N SER A 91 -3.94 -9.69 7.82
CA SER A 91 -4.21 -11.04 7.35
C SER A 91 -5.64 -11.52 7.63
N ASP A 92 -6.38 -10.79 8.47
CA ASP A 92 -7.71 -11.14 8.94
C ASP A 92 -8.52 -9.90 9.37
N ALA A 93 -9.78 -10.12 9.74
CA ALA A 93 -10.67 -9.05 10.17
C ALA A 93 -10.21 -8.33 11.46
N PRO A 94 -9.68 -8.99 12.51
CA PRO A 94 -9.13 -8.32 13.68
C PRO A 94 -7.98 -7.38 13.34
N THR A 95 -6.99 -7.82 12.56
CA THR A 95 -5.84 -6.98 12.15
C THR A 95 -6.28 -5.83 11.25
N ALA A 96 -7.21 -6.04 10.32
CA ALA A 96 -7.82 -4.98 9.52
C ALA A 96 -8.57 -3.96 10.38
N GLY A 97 -9.30 -4.42 11.41
CA GLY A 97 -9.98 -3.56 12.38
C GLY A 97 -9.02 -2.70 13.20
N GLY A 98 -7.90 -3.28 13.65
CA GLY A 98 -6.84 -2.57 14.35
C GLY A 98 -6.20 -1.48 13.48
N PHE A 99 -5.87 -1.80 12.22
CA PHE A 99 -5.36 -0.83 11.26
C PHE A 99 -6.36 0.30 11.00
N ALA A 100 -7.64 -0.02 10.76
CA ALA A 100 -8.68 0.98 10.54
C ALA A 100 -8.84 1.93 11.74
N ALA A 101 -8.73 1.42 12.97
CA ALA A 101 -8.75 2.24 14.18
C ALA A 101 -7.51 3.15 14.27
N ALA A 102 -6.32 2.64 13.92
CA ALA A 102 -5.10 3.44 13.88
C ALA A 102 -5.20 4.57 12.86
N VAL A 103 -5.71 4.31 11.64
CA VAL A 103 -5.94 5.35 10.63
C VAL A 103 -6.90 6.45 11.13
N ARG A 104 -8.01 6.07 11.79
CA ARG A 104 -8.95 7.08 12.35
C ARG A 104 -8.36 7.89 13.48
N ALA A 105 -7.39 7.36 14.20
CA ALA A 105 -6.75 8.03 15.34
C ALA A 105 -5.65 9.01 14.90
N THR A 106 -5.26 9.04 13.62
CA THR A 106 -4.25 9.98 13.12
C THR A 106 -4.77 11.40 13.15
N SER A 107 -3.86 12.33 13.39
CA SER A 107 -4.09 13.77 13.22
C SER A 107 -3.31 14.24 12.00
N ARG A 108 -3.87 15.18 11.24
CA ARG A 108 -3.23 15.77 10.07
C ARG A 108 -1.81 16.25 10.40
N SER A 109 -0.82 15.72 9.69
CA SER A 109 0.59 15.99 10.00
C SER A 109 1.05 17.35 9.50
N SER A 110 0.45 17.86 8.42
CA SER A 110 0.85 19.11 7.78
C SER A 110 -0.25 19.71 6.91
N ALA A 111 0.02 20.88 6.35
CA ALA A 111 -0.70 21.49 5.25
C ALA A 111 0.32 22.34 4.48
N GLY A 112 0.33 22.26 3.15
CA GLY A 112 1.33 22.99 2.35
C GLY A 112 1.10 22.84 0.87
N ILE A 113 2.18 22.84 0.10
CA ILE A 113 2.19 22.72 -1.35
C ILE A 113 2.05 21.25 -1.79
N THR A 114 1.85 21.01 -3.09
CA THR A 114 1.60 19.67 -3.64
C THR A 114 2.88 19.11 -4.27
N ALA A 115 3.71 18.43 -3.46
CA ALA A 115 5.02 17.93 -3.87
C ALA A 115 4.99 16.41 -4.16
N ILE A 116 4.27 15.98 -5.23
CA ILE A 116 4.08 14.57 -5.60
C ILE A 116 5.41 13.83 -5.80
N GLY A 117 6.38 14.42 -6.52
CA GLY A 117 7.66 13.75 -6.80
C GLY A 117 8.44 13.40 -5.53
N PRO A 118 8.67 14.34 -4.61
CA PRO A 118 9.23 14.06 -3.28
C PRO A 118 8.43 13.00 -2.49
N ALA A 119 7.09 13.05 -2.54
CA ALA A 119 6.23 12.06 -1.87
C ALA A 119 6.47 10.64 -2.40
N LEU A 120 6.59 10.46 -3.71
CA LEU A 120 6.90 9.16 -4.34
C LEU A 120 8.26 8.61 -3.87
N LEU A 121 9.28 9.46 -3.81
CA LEU A 121 10.61 9.04 -3.35
C LEU A 121 10.62 8.67 -1.87
N ALA A 122 9.93 9.45 -1.04
CA ALA A 122 9.81 9.17 0.40
C ALA A 122 9.01 7.88 0.64
N ALA A 123 7.89 7.68 -0.05
CA ALA A 123 7.11 6.45 0.00
C ALA A 123 7.97 5.23 -0.41
N ALA A 124 8.75 5.35 -1.49
CA ALA A 124 9.65 4.29 -1.91
C ALA A 124 10.75 3.96 -0.88
N ALA A 125 11.23 4.96 -0.13
CA ALA A 125 12.23 4.75 0.91
C ALA A 125 11.68 3.98 2.13
N THR A 126 10.36 3.97 2.38
CA THR A 126 9.78 3.21 3.49
C THR A 126 9.95 1.70 3.33
N PHE A 127 10.04 1.19 2.10
CA PHE A 127 10.27 -0.24 1.85
C PHE A 127 11.64 -0.73 2.33
N ASP A 128 12.60 0.17 2.56
CA ASP A 128 13.92 -0.19 3.12
C ASP A 128 13.80 -0.60 4.60
N ARG A 129 12.66 -0.30 5.25
CA ARG A 129 12.32 -0.65 6.63
C ARG A 129 11.18 -1.68 6.73
N LEU A 130 10.83 -2.33 5.62
CA LEU A 130 9.78 -3.35 5.61
C LEU A 130 10.17 -4.50 6.56
N PRO A 131 9.31 -4.87 7.54
CA PRO A 131 9.66 -5.88 8.56
C PRO A 131 9.91 -7.26 7.97
N GLU A 132 9.12 -7.64 6.97
CA GLU A 132 9.19 -8.95 6.31
C GLU A 132 9.23 -8.77 4.79
N PRO A 133 9.95 -9.62 4.06
CA PRO A 133 9.93 -9.59 2.59
C PRO A 133 8.52 -9.72 2.04
N SER A 134 8.22 -9.04 0.93
CA SER A 134 6.96 -9.16 0.20
C SER A 134 7.21 -9.59 -1.24
N GLU A 135 6.24 -10.29 -1.83
CA GLU A 135 6.28 -10.72 -3.22
C GLU A 135 6.11 -9.53 -4.18
N SER A 136 5.24 -8.58 -3.80
CA SER A 136 4.99 -7.34 -4.54
C SER A 136 5.15 -6.11 -3.67
N ARG A 137 5.57 -4.99 -4.26
CA ARG A 137 5.69 -3.69 -3.60
C ARG A 137 4.92 -2.65 -4.40
N MET A 138 4.08 -1.88 -3.72
CA MET A 138 3.18 -0.93 -4.37
C MET A 138 3.03 0.36 -3.56
N ILE A 139 2.98 1.48 -4.26
CA ILE A 139 2.60 2.78 -3.71
C ILE A 139 1.23 3.12 -4.29
N ASP A 140 0.26 3.40 -3.42
CA ASP A 140 -1.01 4.01 -3.76
C ASP A 140 -0.96 5.48 -3.36
N ILE A 141 -0.80 6.37 -4.34
CA ILE A 141 -0.76 7.80 -4.08
C ILE A 141 -2.09 8.46 -4.40
N SER A 142 -2.71 9.10 -3.40
CA SER A 142 -3.96 9.86 -3.55
C SER A 142 -3.72 11.35 -3.40
N GLY A 143 -4.47 12.15 -4.18
CA GLY A 143 -4.44 13.62 -4.08
C GLY A 143 -5.48 14.28 -4.96
N ASP A 144 -5.71 15.59 -4.70
CA ASP A 144 -6.73 16.43 -5.36
C ASP A 144 -6.13 17.48 -6.32
N GLY A 145 -4.81 17.50 -6.49
CA GLY A 145 -4.12 18.50 -7.31
C GLY A 145 -2.95 17.97 -8.12
N ILE A 146 -2.50 18.79 -9.07
CA ILE A 146 -1.26 18.58 -9.83
C ILE A 146 -0.06 19.01 -9.00
N ALA A 147 1.12 18.41 -9.26
CA ALA A 147 2.34 18.81 -8.57
C ALA A 147 2.71 20.26 -8.93
N ASN A 148 2.96 21.07 -7.91
CA ASN A 148 3.32 22.47 -8.07
C ASN A 148 4.71 22.81 -7.51
N PHE A 149 5.43 21.83 -6.95
CA PHE A 149 6.77 22.03 -6.40
C PHE A 149 7.61 20.75 -6.38
N GLY A 150 8.92 20.92 -6.40
CA GLY A 150 9.91 19.86 -6.21
C GLY A 150 10.24 19.10 -7.48
N LEU A 151 10.78 17.89 -7.31
CA LEU A 151 11.14 17.03 -8.44
C LEU A 151 9.89 16.68 -9.27
N PRO A 152 9.93 16.79 -10.61
CA PRO A 152 8.80 16.38 -11.46
C PRO A 152 8.37 14.94 -11.16
N PRO A 153 7.05 14.66 -11.02
CA PRO A 153 6.55 13.34 -10.69
C PRO A 153 7.01 12.24 -11.64
N ALA A 154 7.09 12.51 -12.94
CA ALA A 154 7.55 11.54 -13.94
C ALA A 154 8.99 11.08 -13.68
N VAL A 155 9.87 12.00 -13.26
CA VAL A 155 11.27 11.66 -12.93
C VAL A 155 11.33 10.82 -11.64
N ALA A 156 10.51 11.15 -10.64
CA ALA A 156 10.43 10.38 -9.40
C ALA A 156 9.85 8.97 -9.67
N ARG A 157 8.75 8.90 -10.42
CA ARG A 157 8.13 7.65 -10.88
C ARG A 157 9.15 6.71 -11.51
N ASP A 158 9.91 7.19 -12.48
CA ASP A 158 10.86 6.36 -13.21
C ASP A 158 11.94 5.77 -12.27
N ARG A 159 12.38 6.55 -11.27
CA ARG A 159 13.30 6.08 -10.23
C ARG A 159 12.67 5.02 -9.33
N VAL A 160 11.42 5.18 -8.95
CA VAL A 160 10.67 4.26 -8.09
C VAL A 160 10.40 2.94 -8.83
N VAL A 161 9.96 3.03 -10.10
CA VAL A 161 9.71 1.86 -10.96
C VAL A 161 10.99 1.07 -11.20
N ALA A 162 12.13 1.74 -11.37
CA ALA A 162 13.43 1.07 -11.49
C ALA A 162 13.82 0.25 -10.24
N ARG A 163 13.22 0.51 -9.08
CA ARG A 163 13.35 -0.32 -7.85
C ARG A 163 12.39 -1.50 -7.81
N GLY A 164 11.61 -1.75 -8.87
CA GLY A 164 10.59 -2.81 -8.93
C GLY A 164 9.37 -2.50 -8.06
N ILE A 165 9.01 -1.23 -7.90
CA ILE A 165 7.84 -0.78 -7.14
C ILE A 165 6.81 -0.27 -8.16
N THR A 166 5.58 -0.78 -8.09
CA THR A 166 4.45 -0.26 -8.87
C THR A 166 3.85 0.96 -8.18
N ILE A 167 3.46 1.95 -8.96
CA ILE A 167 2.78 3.16 -8.47
C ILE A 167 1.40 3.21 -9.08
N ASN A 168 0.37 3.11 -8.26
CA ASN A 168 -1.02 3.39 -8.62
C ASN A 168 -1.42 4.78 -8.10
N GLY A 169 -2.45 5.37 -8.71
CA GLY A 169 -2.96 6.66 -8.30
C GLY A 169 -4.45 6.61 -7.93
N LEU A 170 -4.87 7.49 -7.01
CA LEU A 170 -6.27 7.81 -6.77
C LEU A 170 -6.46 9.30 -6.95
N ALA A 171 -6.99 9.70 -8.12
CA ALA A 171 -7.27 11.09 -8.43
C ALA A 171 -8.61 11.52 -7.82
N ILE A 172 -8.57 12.52 -6.93
CA ILE A 172 -9.76 13.11 -6.29
C ILE A 172 -10.15 14.35 -7.11
N MET A 173 -11.11 14.20 -8.02
CA MET A 173 -11.43 15.17 -9.06
C MET A 173 -12.52 16.17 -8.62
N ILE A 174 -12.28 16.93 -7.54
CA ILE A 174 -13.21 17.95 -7.06
C ILE A 174 -13.04 19.23 -7.88
N ASP A 175 -11.84 19.80 -7.88
CA ASP A 175 -11.53 21.09 -8.47
C ASP A 175 -10.67 20.99 -9.73
N GLU A 176 -10.09 19.82 -10.03
CA GLU A 176 -9.18 19.59 -11.16
C GLU A 176 -9.71 18.48 -12.09
N PRO A 177 -10.54 18.81 -13.11
CA PRO A 177 -11.17 17.81 -13.99
C PRO A 177 -10.18 16.97 -14.80
N GLY A 178 -8.98 17.48 -15.10
CA GLY A 178 -7.92 16.80 -15.84
C GLY A 178 -7.01 15.92 -14.99
N LEU A 179 -7.23 15.84 -13.69
CA LEU A 179 -6.30 15.22 -12.74
C LEU A 179 -6.03 13.74 -13.05
N ALA A 180 -7.04 12.99 -13.45
CA ALA A 180 -6.86 11.58 -13.77
C ALA A 180 -5.90 11.37 -14.97
N ASP A 181 -5.97 12.21 -15.98
CA ASP A 181 -5.07 12.16 -17.15
C ASP A 181 -3.65 12.63 -16.77
N TYR A 182 -3.56 13.63 -15.90
CA TYR A 182 -2.28 14.05 -15.34
C TYR A 182 -1.61 12.93 -14.56
N TYR A 183 -2.35 12.19 -13.71
CA TYR A 183 -1.82 11.04 -12.98
C TYR A 183 -1.37 9.92 -13.90
N ARG A 184 -2.16 9.59 -14.94
CA ARG A 184 -1.79 8.57 -15.96
C ARG A 184 -0.49 8.92 -16.67
N THR A 185 -0.29 10.19 -16.98
CA THR A 185 0.87 10.62 -17.76
C THR A 185 2.12 10.80 -16.90
N ASN A 186 1.97 11.33 -15.68
CA ASN A 186 3.10 11.84 -14.91
C ASN A 186 3.38 11.05 -13.62
N VAL A 187 2.40 10.37 -13.05
CA VAL A 187 2.49 9.87 -11.66
C VAL A 187 2.61 8.36 -11.60
N ILE A 188 1.68 7.63 -12.23
CA ILE A 188 1.64 6.17 -12.16
C ILE A 188 2.71 5.51 -13.02
N GLY A 189 3.10 4.27 -12.66
CA GLY A 189 4.07 3.48 -13.42
C GLY A 189 4.33 2.12 -12.81
N GLY A 190 4.97 1.26 -13.58
CA GLY A 190 5.21 -0.14 -13.23
C GLY A 190 4.16 -1.09 -13.83
N PRO A 191 4.31 -2.41 -13.63
CA PRO A 191 3.39 -3.42 -14.18
C PRO A 191 1.96 -3.21 -13.69
N SER A 192 0.98 -3.25 -14.60
CA SER A 192 -0.46 -3.12 -14.32
C SER A 192 -0.86 -1.82 -13.59
N ALA A 193 -0.01 -0.77 -13.63
CA ALA A 193 -0.31 0.49 -12.96
C ALA A 193 -1.61 1.13 -13.49
N PHE A 194 -2.45 1.62 -12.60
CA PHE A 194 -3.73 2.23 -12.95
C PHE A 194 -4.08 3.44 -12.08
N VAL A 195 -5.06 4.23 -12.56
CA VAL A 195 -5.61 5.38 -11.82
C VAL A 195 -7.06 5.08 -11.46
N GLY A 196 -7.35 5.04 -10.15
CA GLY A 196 -8.69 5.16 -9.62
C GLY A 196 -9.17 6.62 -9.62
N VAL A 197 -10.48 6.83 -9.61
CA VAL A 197 -11.08 8.17 -9.58
C VAL A 197 -12.13 8.24 -8.49
N ALA A 198 -12.03 9.26 -7.64
CA ALA A 198 -13.10 9.74 -6.79
C ALA A 198 -13.58 11.09 -7.33
N ARG A 199 -14.88 11.22 -7.59
CA ARG A 199 -15.46 12.46 -8.18
C ARG A 199 -15.86 13.48 -7.13
N THR A 200 -16.07 13.00 -5.91
CA THR A 200 -16.39 13.82 -4.73
C THR A 200 -15.66 13.23 -3.52
N SER A 201 -15.60 13.98 -2.43
CA SER A 201 -15.02 13.46 -1.17
C SER A 201 -15.80 12.26 -0.64
N GLU A 202 -17.13 12.21 -0.86
CA GLU A 202 -17.98 11.10 -0.45
C GLU A 202 -17.72 9.84 -1.28
N ASP A 203 -17.32 9.97 -2.55
CA ASP A 203 -16.97 8.86 -3.44
C ASP A 203 -15.65 8.18 -3.01
N PHE A 204 -14.83 8.86 -2.21
CA PHE A 204 -13.47 8.42 -1.87
C PHE A 204 -13.45 7.02 -1.28
N ALA A 205 -14.30 6.72 -0.30
CA ALA A 205 -14.34 5.41 0.36
C ALA A 205 -14.63 4.26 -0.63
N GLY A 206 -15.57 4.49 -1.54
CA GLY A 206 -15.93 3.53 -2.59
C GLY A 206 -14.81 3.35 -3.62
N ALA A 207 -14.15 4.43 -4.02
CA ALA A 207 -13.03 4.41 -4.95
C ALA A 207 -11.81 3.71 -4.34
N MET A 208 -11.49 4.00 -3.08
CA MET A 208 -10.42 3.37 -2.31
C MET A 208 -10.66 1.86 -2.19
N LEU A 209 -11.88 1.45 -1.81
CA LEU A 209 -12.22 0.02 -1.70
C LEU A 209 -12.05 -0.72 -3.03
N ARG A 210 -12.56 -0.16 -4.13
CA ARG A 210 -12.42 -0.78 -5.47
C ARG A 210 -10.95 -0.93 -5.84
N LYS A 211 -10.16 0.11 -5.57
CA LYS A 211 -8.73 0.14 -5.85
C LYS A 211 -7.98 -0.91 -5.05
N LEU A 212 -8.16 -0.99 -3.73
CA LEU A 212 -7.53 -1.99 -2.87
C LEU A 212 -7.86 -3.44 -3.28
N VAL A 213 -9.11 -3.71 -3.65
CA VAL A 213 -9.52 -5.05 -4.13
C VAL A 213 -8.82 -5.41 -5.44
N GLN A 214 -8.66 -4.46 -6.36
CA GLN A 214 -7.92 -4.69 -7.61
C GLN A 214 -6.43 -4.93 -7.34
N GLU A 215 -5.81 -4.16 -6.47
CA GLU A 215 -4.39 -4.30 -6.09
C GLU A 215 -4.09 -5.67 -5.47
N LEU A 216 -4.98 -6.17 -4.61
CA LEU A 216 -4.87 -7.52 -4.05
C LEU A 216 -5.00 -8.60 -5.13
N ALA A 217 -5.90 -8.43 -6.09
CA ALA A 217 -6.05 -9.36 -7.20
C ALA A 217 -4.81 -9.39 -8.08
N ASP A 218 -4.25 -8.23 -8.42
CA ASP A 218 -3.04 -8.10 -9.25
C ASP A 218 -1.81 -8.71 -8.55
N ALA A 219 -1.66 -8.50 -7.25
CA ALA A 219 -0.60 -9.12 -6.46
C ALA A 219 -0.71 -10.66 -6.42
N SER A 220 -1.92 -11.19 -6.31
CA SER A 220 -2.16 -12.65 -6.29
C SER A 220 -1.85 -13.33 -7.63
N ILE A 221 -2.05 -12.65 -8.75
CA ILE A 221 -1.73 -13.15 -10.10
C ILE A 221 -0.21 -13.20 -10.31
N ALA A 222 0.53 -12.23 -9.77
CA ALA A 222 2.00 -12.19 -9.87
C ALA A 222 2.64 -13.42 -9.19
N ASP A 223 2.14 -13.88 -8.04
CA ASP A 223 2.60 -15.11 -7.35
C ASP A 223 2.41 -16.36 -8.23
N THR A 224 1.30 -16.44 -8.96
CA THR A 224 0.98 -17.63 -9.79
C THR A 224 1.86 -17.75 -11.02
N SER A 225 2.36 -16.64 -11.57
CA SER A 225 3.19 -16.62 -12.78
C SER A 225 4.66 -16.96 -12.53
N ILE A 226 5.12 -16.95 -11.27
CA ILE A 226 6.53 -17.20 -10.88
C ILE A 226 6.76 -18.67 -10.49
N ARG A 227 5.73 -19.51 -10.31
CA ARG A 227 5.92 -20.92 -9.97
C ARG A 227 6.35 -21.73 -11.22
N PRO A 228 7.60 -22.22 -11.31
CA PRO A 228 7.98 -23.14 -12.37
C PRO A 228 7.12 -24.41 -12.22
N VAL A 229 6.52 -24.84 -13.36
CA VAL A 229 5.86 -26.17 -13.46
C VAL A 229 6.90 -27.21 -13.07
N GLN A 230 6.76 -27.82 -11.90
CA GLN A 230 7.51 -29.02 -11.55
C GLN A 230 6.95 -30.13 -12.42
N ILE A 231 7.66 -30.42 -13.53
CA ILE A 231 7.40 -31.60 -14.34
C ILE A 231 7.94 -32.79 -13.54
N GLN A 232 7.05 -33.66 -13.11
CA GLN A 232 7.38 -34.96 -12.54
C GLN A 232 7.83 -35.94 -13.62
#